data_00e1a3bb208910cce70c5cc5f3febbe1
#
_entry.id   00e1a3bb208910cce70c5cc5f3febbe1
#
_cell.length_a   1.000
_cell.length_b   1.000
_cell.length_c   1.000
_cell.angle_alpha   90.00
_cell.angle_beta   90.00
_cell.angle_gamma   90.00
#
_symmetry.space_group_name_H-M   'P 1'
#
loop_
_entity.id
_entity.type
_entity.pdbx_description
1 polymer ?
#
loop_
_entity_poly.entity_id
_entity_poly.type
_entity_poly.pdbx_seq_one_letter_code
_entity_poly.pdbx_strand_id
1 'polypeptide(L)'
;MLVTVHADGVTGYGQIRPISPGHFMPDTVHSVVGAIVDAYGPRLIGKDLLDIESVHSMFERALPANMNARAALDHALHDAIGKALKLPAYKLLGGLAQERIPLEWSVSMADDPGKMVEDAERALRDFGIRVLCLKAGGKGGIRRDVQTFITVRKALGEDVVIGVDPNEGWTVSETIRAVHALAPHGLGYLEQPVKRQDIAGMAAIRRELAGVPLMADEGVMTLGDAYALAKAEAVDVFCVKLYKMGGLRAAKKIAAVAEAAGIQLNVGGLAVYSQLEAAAGAHFYASTPERHIMPAAEFIFGLGVLGPDPLVGNSDFVIRDGHVTPPSRPGLGIAVDERAVERHTLRREIVK
;
A
#
# COMPACT_ATOMS: atom_id res chain seq x y z
N MET A 1 14.96 3.98 -3.19
CA MET A 1 16.01 3.98 -2.17
C MET A 1 15.99 2.63 -1.47
N LEU A 2 17.16 1.99 -1.31
CA LEU A 2 17.34 0.76 -0.54
C LEU A 2 17.99 1.11 0.79
N VAL A 3 17.48 0.53 1.88
CA VAL A 3 18.06 0.59 3.21
C VAL A 3 18.53 -0.79 3.61
N THR A 4 19.72 -0.89 4.16
CA THR A 4 20.27 -2.13 4.71
C THR A 4 20.56 -1.98 6.20
N VAL A 5 20.18 -2.99 6.99
CA VAL A 5 20.49 -3.10 8.40
C VAL A 5 21.35 -4.34 8.60
N HIS A 6 22.53 -4.16 9.22
CA HIS A 6 23.44 -5.25 9.53
C HIS A 6 23.45 -5.51 11.04
N ALA A 7 23.18 -6.74 11.46
CA ALA A 7 23.17 -7.15 12.85
C ALA A 7 23.58 -8.62 12.99
N ASP A 8 24.59 -8.90 13.78
CA ASP A 8 25.03 -10.26 14.19
C ASP A 8 25.11 -11.27 13.03
N GLY A 9 25.69 -10.85 11.90
CA GLY A 9 25.91 -11.70 10.73
C GLY A 9 24.70 -11.84 9.80
N VAL A 10 23.60 -11.15 10.05
CA VAL A 10 22.45 -11.06 9.15
C VAL A 10 22.35 -9.68 8.51
N THR A 11 21.83 -9.63 7.30
CA THR A 11 21.54 -8.37 6.59
C THR A 11 20.06 -8.33 6.24
N GLY A 12 19.36 -7.31 6.75
CA GLY A 12 17.99 -7.01 6.40
C GLY A 12 17.90 -5.89 5.38
N TYR A 13 16.92 -6.00 4.47
CA TYR A 13 16.67 -5.05 3.39
C TYR A 13 15.29 -4.43 3.51
N GLY A 14 15.23 -3.11 3.34
CA GLY A 14 13.99 -2.37 3.17
C GLY A 14 14.09 -1.45 1.97
N GLN A 15 13.04 -1.36 1.19
CA GLN A 15 13.01 -0.48 0.03
C GLN A 15 11.82 0.45 0.11
N ILE A 16 12.04 1.69 -0.29
CA ILE A 16 11.02 2.73 -0.36
C ILE A 16 11.27 3.62 -1.57
N ARG A 17 10.20 4.16 -2.14
CA ARG A 17 10.27 5.19 -3.17
C ARG A 17 9.51 6.43 -2.70
N PRO A 18 10.19 7.45 -2.14
CA PRO A 18 9.55 8.74 -1.91
C PRO A 18 9.12 9.33 -3.26
N ILE A 19 7.82 9.61 -3.40
CA ILE A 19 7.28 10.25 -4.60
C ILE A 19 7.48 11.76 -4.46
N SER A 20 8.51 12.30 -5.11
CA SER A 20 8.79 13.73 -5.09
C SER A 20 9.24 14.21 -6.47
N PRO A 21 8.69 15.33 -6.98
CA PRO A 21 7.55 16.07 -6.42
C PRO A 21 6.23 15.29 -6.53
N GLY A 22 5.38 15.41 -5.51
CA GLY A 22 4.08 14.75 -5.48
C GLY A 22 3.22 15.29 -4.34
N HIS A 23 1.92 15.14 -4.46
CA HIS A 23 0.95 15.62 -3.46
C HIS A 23 0.56 14.55 -2.42
N PHE A 24 0.99 13.30 -2.63
CA PHE A 24 0.57 12.18 -1.80
C PHE A 24 1.26 12.19 -0.44
N MET A 25 2.60 12.29 -0.43
CA MET A 25 3.43 12.28 0.78
C MET A 25 4.31 13.53 0.86
N PRO A 26 4.57 14.06 2.08
CA PRO A 26 5.43 15.22 2.25
C PRO A 26 6.93 14.90 2.11
N ASP A 27 7.29 13.61 2.09
CA ASP A 27 8.68 13.16 2.06
C ASP A 27 9.34 13.33 0.68
N THR A 28 10.60 13.69 0.68
CA THR A 28 11.49 13.67 -0.49
C THR A 28 12.60 12.65 -0.28
N VAL A 29 13.32 12.27 -1.33
CA VAL A 29 14.51 11.41 -1.19
C VAL A 29 15.50 12.00 -0.19
N HIS A 30 15.72 13.32 -0.23
CA HIS A 30 16.64 14.02 0.68
C HIS A 30 16.15 14.01 2.13
N SER A 31 14.85 14.27 2.37
CA SER A 31 14.30 14.24 3.74
C SER A 31 14.38 12.84 4.34
N VAL A 32 14.11 11.80 3.54
CA VAL A 32 14.19 10.40 3.99
C VAL A 32 15.64 10.02 4.30
N VAL A 33 16.60 10.38 3.43
CA VAL A 33 18.03 10.13 3.70
C VAL A 33 18.48 10.88 4.95
N GLY A 34 18.17 12.18 5.07
CA GLY A 34 18.51 12.98 6.26
C GLY A 34 17.88 12.40 7.54
N ALA A 35 16.61 12.02 7.52
CA ALA A 35 15.96 11.41 8.67
C ALA A 35 16.66 10.11 9.12
N ILE A 36 17.10 9.28 8.18
CA ILE A 36 17.82 8.03 8.49
C ILE A 36 19.24 8.33 8.98
N VAL A 37 19.99 9.14 8.24
CA VAL A 37 21.43 9.35 8.51
C VAL A 37 21.67 10.17 9.76
N ASP A 38 20.89 11.24 9.95
CA ASP A 38 21.14 12.23 11.01
C ASP A 38 20.34 11.97 12.29
N ALA A 39 19.17 11.28 12.18
CA ALA A 39 18.27 11.13 13.31
C ALA A 39 18.10 9.67 13.77
N TYR A 40 17.64 8.78 12.88
CA TYR A 40 17.25 7.42 13.29
C TYR A 40 18.43 6.46 13.39
N GLY A 41 19.28 6.46 12.37
CA GLY A 41 20.40 5.52 12.25
C GLY A 41 21.37 5.58 13.43
N PRO A 42 21.90 6.78 13.82
CA PRO A 42 22.82 6.89 14.97
C PRO A 42 22.21 6.37 16.29
N ARG A 43 20.88 6.42 16.42
CA ARG A 43 20.17 5.94 17.62
C ARG A 43 19.80 4.46 17.54
N LEU A 44 19.80 3.90 16.34
CA LEU A 44 19.54 2.47 16.13
C LEU A 44 20.77 1.61 16.39
N ILE A 45 21.96 2.15 16.19
CA ILE A 45 23.23 1.44 16.43
C ILE A 45 23.30 0.91 17.86
N GLY A 46 23.63 -0.38 18.00
CA GLY A 46 23.73 -1.07 19.28
C GLY A 46 22.41 -1.41 19.96
N LYS A 47 21.27 -1.24 19.27
CA LYS A 47 19.96 -1.68 19.77
C LYS A 47 19.72 -3.14 19.46
N ASP A 48 19.01 -3.83 20.36
CA ASP A 48 18.42 -5.13 20.06
C ASP A 48 17.28 -4.96 19.05
N LEU A 49 17.36 -5.66 17.92
CA LEU A 49 16.34 -5.57 16.87
C LEU A 49 15.02 -6.20 17.29
N LEU A 50 15.02 -7.13 18.25
CA LEU A 50 13.81 -7.76 18.77
C LEU A 50 12.95 -6.79 19.59
N ASP A 51 13.56 -5.71 20.15
CA ASP A 51 12.87 -4.67 20.88
C ASP A 51 12.14 -3.67 19.96
N ILE A 52 11.42 -4.18 18.96
CA ILE A 52 10.82 -3.39 17.88
C ILE A 52 9.93 -2.23 18.37
N GLU A 53 9.19 -2.39 19.46
CA GLU A 53 8.40 -1.30 20.07
C GLU A 53 9.28 -0.18 20.62
N SER A 54 10.38 -0.52 21.27
CA SER A 54 11.35 0.45 21.78
C SER A 54 11.99 1.23 20.62
N VAL A 55 12.32 0.53 19.54
CA VAL A 55 12.86 1.15 18.32
C VAL A 55 11.86 2.13 17.69
N HIS A 56 10.60 1.73 17.52
CA HIS A 56 9.56 2.64 16.99
C HIS A 56 9.31 3.84 17.90
N SER A 57 9.27 3.64 19.22
CA SER A 57 9.15 4.74 20.18
C SER A 57 10.36 5.68 20.13
N MET A 58 11.54 5.15 19.87
CA MET A 58 12.75 5.96 19.66
C MET A 58 12.65 6.78 18.38
N PHE A 59 12.17 6.22 17.27
CA PHE A 59 11.92 6.96 16.02
C PHE A 59 10.98 8.13 16.25
N GLU A 60 9.87 7.91 16.96
CA GLU A 60 8.89 8.95 17.27
C GLU A 60 9.48 10.11 18.07
N ARG A 61 10.30 9.80 19.06
CA ARG A 61 10.98 10.82 19.89
C ARG A 61 12.12 11.53 19.16
N ALA A 62 12.84 10.82 18.28
CA ALA A 62 13.98 11.38 17.58
C ALA A 62 13.59 12.40 16.52
N LEU A 63 12.60 12.06 15.72
CA LEU A 63 12.09 12.92 14.66
C LEU A 63 10.66 12.53 14.32
N PRO A 64 9.64 13.33 14.70
CA PRO A 64 8.24 13.06 14.40
C PRO A 64 7.97 12.99 12.90
N ALA A 65 6.90 12.29 12.50
CA ALA A 65 6.54 12.04 11.09
C ALA A 65 7.61 11.23 10.33
N ASN A 66 7.99 11.62 9.10
CA ASN A 66 8.96 10.91 8.25
C ASN A 66 8.61 9.44 8.03
N MET A 67 7.36 9.16 7.67
CA MET A 67 6.82 7.80 7.59
C MET A 67 7.55 6.92 6.58
N ASN A 68 8.00 7.49 5.45
CA ASN A 68 8.79 6.75 4.47
C ASN A 68 10.13 6.26 5.06
N ALA A 69 10.82 7.10 5.81
CA ALA A 69 12.08 6.72 6.46
C ALA A 69 11.88 5.62 7.50
N ARG A 70 10.81 5.74 8.30
CA ARG A 70 10.43 4.71 9.29
C ARG A 70 10.05 3.40 8.61
N ALA A 71 9.26 3.45 7.53
CA ALA A 71 8.86 2.26 6.80
C ALA A 71 10.05 1.53 6.18
N ALA A 72 11.00 2.25 5.59
CA ALA A 72 12.21 1.66 5.03
C ALA A 72 13.05 0.93 6.09
N LEU A 73 13.22 1.56 7.27
CA LEU A 73 13.90 0.94 8.40
C LEU A 73 13.10 -0.24 8.99
N ASP A 74 11.80 -0.08 9.18
CA ASP A 74 10.92 -1.13 9.71
C ASP A 74 10.93 -2.39 8.84
N HIS A 75 10.86 -2.23 7.51
CA HIS A 75 10.98 -3.35 6.57
C HIS A 75 12.34 -4.05 6.69
N ALA A 76 13.44 -3.28 6.76
CA ALA A 76 14.79 -3.83 6.93
C ALA A 76 14.94 -4.56 8.27
N LEU A 77 14.34 -4.03 9.34
CA LEU A 77 14.32 -4.66 10.67
C LEU A 77 13.55 -5.98 10.66
N HIS A 78 12.34 -6.00 10.12
CA HIS A 78 11.55 -7.23 10.02
C HIS A 78 12.22 -8.29 9.14
N ASP A 79 12.91 -7.86 8.08
CA ASP A 79 13.71 -8.77 7.23
C ASP A 79 14.89 -9.35 8.01
N ALA A 80 15.64 -8.51 8.73
CA ALA A 80 16.77 -8.96 9.58
C ALA A 80 16.30 -9.91 10.70
N ILE A 81 15.26 -9.54 11.45
CA ILE A 81 14.68 -10.35 12.53
C ILE A 81 14.21 -11.71 12.00
N GLY A 82 13.46 -11.70 10.90
CA GLY A 82 12.97 -12.94 10.28
C GLY A 82 14.12 -13.85 9.83
N LYS A 83 15.18 -13.29 9.26
CA LYS A 83 16.41 -14.03 8.89
C LYS A 83 17.13 -14.61 10.10
N ALA A 84 17.31 -13.82 11.16
CA ALA A 84 17.94 -14.25 12.40
C ALA A 84 17.16 -15.41 13.06
N LEU A 85 15.84 -15.31 13.09
CA LEU A 85 14.95 -16.32 13.66
C LEU A 85 14.63 -17.48 12.69
N LYS A 86 15.06 -17.39 11.42
CA LYS A 86 14.74 -18.34 10.33
C LYS A 86 13.23 -18.48 10.08
N LEU A 87 12.49 -17.38 10.22
CA LEU A 87 11.04 -17.30 10.04
C LEU A 87 10.68 -16.26 8.96
N PRO A 88 9.66 -16.53 8.13
CA PRO A 88 9.10 -15.50 7.25
C PRO A 88 8.43 -14.39 8.08
N ALA A 89 8.44 -13.15 7.57
CA ALA A 89 8.00 -11.97 8.32
C ALA A 89 6.54 -12.05 8.81
N TYR A 90 5.64 -12.72 8.09
CA TYR A 90 4.26 -12.89 8.57
C TYR A 90 4.18 -13.66 9.92
N LYS A 91 5.18 -14.49 10.25
CA LYS A 91 5.22 -15.17 11.57
C LYS A 91 5.47 -14.19 12.72
N LEU A 92 6.17 -13.08 12.45
CA LEU A 92 6.40 -12.01 13.43
C LEU A 92 5.15 -11.13 13.61
N LEU A 93 4.19 -11.21 12.68
CA LEU A 93 2.99 -10.38 12.63
C LEU A 93 1.71 -11.10 13.12
N GLY A 94 1.86 -12.32 13.67
CA GLY A 94 0.74 -13.11 14.18
C GLY A 94 0.53 -14.45 13.48
N GLY A 95 1.30 -14.75 12.42
CA GLY A 95 1.24 -16.01 11.69
C GLY A 95 0.54 -15.93 10.35
N LEU A 96 0.41 -17.08 9.68
CA LEU A 96 -0.24 -17.18 8.37
C LEU A 96 -1.75 -17.36 8.58
N ALA A 97 -2.53 -16.36 8.25
CA ALA A 97 -3.99 -16.39 8.23
C ALA A 97 -4.54 -16.62 6.81
N GLN A 98 -3.79 -16.21 5.78
CA GLN A 98 -4.18 -16.37 4.38
C GLN A 98 -2.98 -16.83 3.54
N GLU A 99 -3.14 -17.93 2.83
CA GLU A 99 -2.10 -18.52 1.97
C GLU A 99 -2.11 -17.94 0.56
N ARG A 100 -3.23 -17.39 0.13
CA ARG A 100 -3.45 -16.90 -1.23
C ARG A 100 -4.00 -15.48 -1.16
N ILE A 101 -3.35 -14.56 -1.83
CA ILE A 101 -3.67 -13.13 -1.81
C ILE A 101 -4.22 -12.76 -3.18
N PRO A 102 -5.52 -12.45 -3.30
CA PRO A 102 -6.07 -11.90 -4.55
C PRO A 102 -5.52 -10.50 -4.79
N LEU A 103 -5.36 -10.16 -6.07
CA LEU A 103 -4.74 -8.91 -6.47
C LEU A 103 -5.75 -7.95 -7.10
N GLU A 104 -5.45 -6.66 -6.93
CA GLU A 104 -6.17 -5.54 -7.52
C GLU A 104 -5.27 -4.83 -8.52
N TRP A 105 -5.86 -4.42 -9.65
CA TRP A 105 -5.17 -3.67 -10.70
C TRP A 105 -5.60 -2.21 -10.69
N SER A 106 -4.61 -1.33 -10.58
CA SER A 106 -4.83 0.11 -10.69
C SER A 106 -4.78 0.54 -12.16
N VAL A 107 -5.93 0.93 -12.69
CA VAL A 107 -6.07 1.44 -14.06
C VAL A 107 -5.79 2.94 -14.06
N SER A 108 -4.68 3.35 -14.65
CA SER A 108 -4.28 4.75 -14.70
C SER A 108 -5.22 5.59 -15.56
N MET A 109 -5.44 6.85 -15.15
CA MET A 109 -6.20 7.80 -15.98
C MET A 109 -5.56 7.97 -17.36
N ALA A 110 -6.40 7.98 -18.38
CA ALA A 110 -6.01 8.33 -19.75
C ALA A 110 -7.01 9.31 -20.37
N ASP A 111 -6.55 10.10 -21.33
CA ASP A 111 -7.45 11.01 -22.09
C ASP A 111 -8.43 10.28 -22.98
N ASP A 112 -8.10 9.09 -23.41
CA ASP A 112 -8.96 8.19 -24.15
C ASP A 112 -9.47 7.06 -23.24
N PRO A 113 -10.79 6.94 -23.00
CA PRO A 113 -11.34 5.83 -22.24
C PRO A 113 -11.02 4.44 -22.83
N GLY A 114 -10.79 4.36 -24.15
CA GLY A 114 -10.37 3.13 -24.82
C GLY A 114 -9.05 2.58 -24.28
N LYS A 115 -8.10 3.45 -23.95
CA LYS A 115 -6.83 3.05 -23.32
C LYS A 115 -7.02 2.50 -21.91
N MET A 116 -8.00 3.02 -21.18
CA MET A 116 -8.33 2.48 -19.85
C MET A 116 -8.99 1.11 -19.96
N VAL A 117 -9.81 0.89 -21.01
CA VAL A 117 -10.36 -0.44 -21.34
C VAL A 117 -9.23 -1.41 -21.67
N GLU A 118 -8.30 -1.04 -22.56
CA GLU A 118 -7.16 -1.88 -22.95
C GLU A 118 -6.30 -2.29 -21.72
N ASP A 119 -6.03 -1.35 -20.80
CA ASP A 119 -5.27 -1.63 -19.58
C ASP A 119 -6.04 -2.56 -18.64
N ALA A 120 -7.34 -2.36 -18.50
CA ALA A 120 -8.22 -3.21 -17.72
C ALA A 120 -8.35 -4.63 -18.32
N GLU A 121 -8.51 -4.76 -19.63
CA GLU A 121 -8.51 -6.05 -20.34
C GLU A 121 -7.17 -6.78 -20.18
N ARG A 122 -6.06 -6.05 -20.20
CA ARG A 122 -4.72 -6.61 -19.93
C ARG A 122 -4.65 -7.25 -18.55
N ALA A 123 -5.20 -6.60 -17.51
CA ALA A 123 -5.24 -7.16 -16.15
C ALA A 123 -5.93 -8.53 -16.12
N LEU A 124 -7.06 -8.67 -16.83
CA LEU A 124 -7.80 -9.92 -16.91
C LEU A 124 -7.08 -10.96 -17.76
N ARG A 125 -6.67 -10.59 -18.95
CA ARG A 125 -6.13 -11.52 -19.97
C ARG A 125 -4.74 -12.05 -19.56
N ASP A 126 -3.83 -11.15 -19.15
CA ASP A 126 -2.43 -11.49 -18.94
C ASP A 126 -2.15 -11.96 -17.52
N PHE A 127 -2.97 -11.54 -16.55
CA PHE A 127 -2.72 -11.78 -15.12
C PHE A 127 -3.89 -12.46 -14.37
N GLY A 128 -5.08 -12.57 -14.97
CA GLY A 128 -6.26 -13.14 -14.31
C GLY A 128 -6.84 -12.26 -13.19
N ILE A 129 -6.45 -10.98 -13.11
CA ILE A 129 -6.90 -10.06 -12.06
C ILE A 129 -8.30 -9.54 -12.39
N ARG A 130 -9.24 -9.67 -11.44
CA ARG A 130 -10.65 -9.33 -11.59
C ARG A 130 -11.15 -8.23 -10.64
N VAL A 131 -10.27 -7.62 -9.88
CA VAL A 131 -10.56 -6.43 -9.07
C VAL A 131 -9.78 -5.27 -9.63
N LEU A 132 -10.47 -4.20 -10.00
CA LEU A 132 -9.89 -3.04 -10.67
C LEU A 132 -10.20 -1.77 -9.90
N CYS A 133 -9.22 -0.88 -9.78
CA CYS A 133 -9.34 0.48 -9.28
C CYS A 133 -9.18 1.46 -10.44
N LEU A 134 -10.26 2.13 -10.87
CA LEU A 134 -10.17 3.15 -11.91
C LEU A 134 -9.77 4.50 -11.29
N LYS A 135 -8.63 5.03 -11.67
CA LYS A 135 -8.22 6.37 -11.26
C LYS A 135 -9.10 7.42 -11.97
N ALA A 136 -9.58 8.39 -11.20
CA ALA A 136 -10.54 9.43 -11.58
C ALA A 136 -10.14 10.79 -11.00
N GLY A 137 -11.02 11.80 -11.04
CA GLY A 137 -10.75 13.12 -10.48
C GLY A 137 -9.90 14.04 -11.39
N GLY A 138 -9.73 13.66 -12.66
CA GLY A 138 -8.96 14.41 -13.63
C GLY A 138 -9.67 15.65 -14.19
N LYS A 139 -9.02 16.35 -15.12
CA LYS A 139 -9.51 17.62 -15.74
C LYS A 139 -10.86 17.52 -16.45
N GLY A 140 -11.31 16.32 -16.82
CA GLY A 140 -12.61 16.09 -17.46
C GLY A 140 -13.81 16.21 -16.51
N GLY A 141 -13.56 16.24 -15.21
CA GLY A 141 -14.56 16.30 -14.16
C GLY A 141 -15.44 15.05 -14.07
N ILE A 142 -16.32 15.04 -13.09
CA ILE A 142 -17.18 13.92 -12.72
C ILE A 142 -18.00 13.31 -13.89
N ARG A 143 -18.46 14.11 -14.84
CA ARG A 143 -19.22 13.59 -16.01
C ARG A 143 -18.36 12.64 -16.83
N ARG A 144 -17.12 12.98 -17.04
CA ARG A 144 -16.16 12.15 -17.76
C ARG A 144 -15.82 10.88 -16.97
N ASP A 145 -15.57 11.01 -15.68
CA ASP A 145 -15.25 9.88 -14.82
C ASP A 145 -16.38 8.84 -14.82
N VAL A 146 -17.63 9.29 -14.69
CA VAL A 146 -18.83 8.43 -14.81
C VAL A 146 -18.92 7.76 -16.17
N GLN A 147 -18.71 8.51 -17.27
CA GLN A 147 -18.75 7.94 -18.62
C GLN A 147 -17.64 6.91 -18.83
N THR A 148 -16.44 7.17 -18.33
CA THR A 148 -15.30 6.24 -18.40
C THR A 148 -15.61 4.95 -17.66
N PHE A 149 -16.12 5.02 -16.44
CA PHE A 149 -16.54 3.84 -15.68
C PHE A 149 -17.55 2.99 -16.45
N ILE A 150 -18.61 3.61 -16.99
CA ILE A 150 -19.64 2.91 -17.76
C ILE A 150 -19.03 2.25 -19.00
N THR A 151 -18.07 2.90 -19.65
CA THR A 151 -17.39 2.35 -20.83
C THR A 151 -16.57 1.12 -20.46
N VAL A 152 -15.78 1.18 -19.40
CA VAL A 152 -14.98 0.05 -18.89
C VAL A 152 -15.90 -1.09 -18.42
N ARG A 153 -16.97 -0.79 -17.67
CA ARG A 153 -17.94 -1.78 -17.20
C ARG A 153 -18.59 -2.53 -18.36
N LYS A 154 -19.00 -1.83 -19.42
CA LYS A 154 -19.58 -2.44 -20.62
C LYS A 154 -18.61 -3.36 -21.35
N ALA A 155 -17.33 -3.01 -21.39
CA ALA A 155 -16.31 -3.81 -22.04
C ALA A 155 -15.99 -5.10 -21.26
N LEU A 156 -15.92 -5.00 -19.90
CA LEU A 156 -15.48 -6.12 -19.07
C LEU A 156 -16.61 -7.03 -18.55
N GLY A 157 -17.88 -6.58 -18.64
CA GLY A 157 -19.01 -7.33 -18.09
C GLY A 157 -19.14 -7.18 -16.57
N GLU A 158 -19.99 -8.02 -15.95
CA GLU A 158 -20.37 -7.91 -14.53
C GLU A 158 -19.50 -8.76 -13.57
N ASP A 159 -18.73 -9.70 -14.10
CA ASP A 159 -17.89 -10.63 -13.31
C ASP A 159 -16.61 -9.99 -12.75
N VAL A 160 -16.44 -8.68 -12.93
CA VAL A 160 -15.28 -7.90 -12.48
C VAL A 160 -15.71 -6.88 -11.45
N VAL A 161 -15.03 -6.84 -10.32
CA VAL A 161 -15.21 -5.78 -9.32
C VAL A 161 -14.49 -4.52 -9.79
N ILE A 162 -15.21 -3.40 -9.92
CA ILE A 162 -14.63 -2.12 -10.34
C ILE A 162 -14.90 -1.07 -9.28
N GLY A 163 -13.82 -0.60 -8.64
CA GLY A 163 -13.80 0.58 -7.79
C GLY A 163 -13.40 1.84 -8.55
N VAL A 164 -13.60 2.98 -7.91
CA VAL A 164 -13.18 4.30 -8.43
C VAL A 164 -12.40 5.03 -7.36
N ASP A 165 -11.26 5.61 -7.75
CA ASP A 165 -10.40 6.43 -6.89
C ASP A 165 -10.17 7.81 -7.52
N PRO A 166 -10.89 8.82 -7.05
CA PRO A 166 -10.69 10.20 -7.47
C PRO A 166 -9.45 10.89 -6.89
N ASN A 167 -8.71 10.25 -5.98
CA ASN A 167 -7.53 10.80 -5.32
C ASN A 167 -7.74 12.24 -4.82
N GLU A 168 -8.73 12.46 -3.97
CA GLU A 168 -9.10 13.77 -3.40
C GLU A 168 -9.64 14.79 -4.45
N GLY A 169 -10.00 14.34 -5.65
CA GLY A 169 -10.34 15.19 -6.80
C GLY A 169 -11.78 15.68 -6.84
N TRP A 170 -12.69 15.13 -6.01
CA TRP A 170 -14.09 15.50 -6.01
C TRP A 170 -14.47 16.29 -4.75
N THR A 171 -15.59 16.98 -4.81
CA THR A 171 -16.30 17.55 -3.66
C THR A 171 -17.34 16.54 -3.12
N VAL A 172 -17.83 16.73 -1.89
CA VAL A 172 -18.88 15.90 -1.29
C VAL A 172 -20.11 15.82 -2.23
N SER A 173 -20.56 16.95 -2.74
CA SER A 173 -21.73 17.02 -3.64
C SER A 173 -21.48 16.33 -4.98
N GLU A 174 -20.29 16.42 -5.55
CA GLU A 174 -19.90 15.70 -6.76
C GLU A 174 -19.85 14.19 -6.50
N THR A 175 -19.28 13.79 -5.39
CA THR A 175 -19.19 12.38 -4.98
C THR A 175 -20.57 11.73 -4.89
N ILE A 176 -21.52 12.36 -4.20
CA ILE A 176 -22.88 11.84 -4.06
C ILE A 176 -23.54 11.69 -5.43
N ARG A 177 -23.42 12.70 -6.32
CA ARG A 177 -23.94 12.60 -7.68
C ARG A 177 -23.26 11.50 -8.50
N ALA A 178 -21.93 11.34 -8.38
CA ALA A 178 -21.22 10.28 -9.07
C ALA A 178 -21.70 8.89 -8.63
N VAL A 179 -21.81 8.67 -7.33
CA VAL A 179 -22.26 7.38 -6.78
C VAL A 179 -23.65 7.03 -7.25
N HIS A 180 -24.60 7.97 -7.22
CA HIS A 180 -25.94 7.73 -7.75
C HIS A 180 -25.94 7.36 -9.24
N ALA A 181 -25.01 7.91 -10.01
CA ALA A 181 -24.87 7.58 -11.44
C ALA A 181 -24.14 6.24 -11.66
N LEU A 182 -23.23 5.85 -10.79
CA LEU A 182 -22.38 4.65 -10.92
C LEU A 182 -23.00 3.39 -10.28
N ALA A 183 -23.76 3.54 -9.20
CA ALA A 183 -24.36 2.43 -8.47
C ALA A 183 -25.20 1.49 -9.36
N PRO A 184 -26.04 1.97 -10.29
CA PRO A 184 -26.78 1.11 -11.23
C PRO A 184 -25.88 0.29 -12.18
N HIS A 185 -24.61 0.67 -12.29
CA HIS A 185 -23.61 0.00 -13.12
C HIS A 185 -22.63 -0.85 -12.29
N GLY A 186 -22.98 -1.18 -11.04
CA GLY A 186 -22.19 -2.09 -10.20
C GLY A 186 -20.88 -1.48 -9.69
N LEU A 187 -20.93 -0.24 -9.16
CA LEU A 187 -19.79 0.33 -8.44
C LEU A 187 -19.41 -0.57 -7.25
N GLY A 188 -18.21 -1.13 -7.25
CA GLY A 188 -17.74 -2.08 -6.24
C GLY A 188 -17.29 -1.41 -4.94
N TYR A 189 -16.61 -0.29 -5.02
CA TYR A 189 -16.17 0.54 -3.89
C TYR A 189 -15.76 1.94 -4.37
N LEU A 190 -15.65 2.87 -3.45
CA LEU A 190 -15.18 4.24 -3.70
C LEU A 190 -14.01 4.55 -2.77
N GLU A 191 -12.86 4.97 -3.33
CA GLU A 191 -11.65 5.31 -2.59
C GLU A 191 -11.44 6.84 -2.59
N GLN A 192 -11.14 7.42 -1.43
CA GLN A 192 -10.72 8.80 -1.15
C GLN A 192 -11.25 9.88 -2.12
N PRO A 193 -12.56 10.08 -2.19
CA PRO A 193 -13.12 11.03 -3.16
C PRO A 193 -12.84 12.51 -2.82
N VAL A 194 -12.80 12.83 -1.53
CA VAL A 194 -12.61 14.21 -1.02
C VAL A 194 -11.29 14.38 -0.29
N LYS A 195 -10.94 15.62 0.00
CA LYS A 195 -9.67 15.94 0.68
C LYS A 195 -9.51 15.16 1.98
N ARG A 196 -8.28 14.70 2.24
CA ARG A 196 -7.91 13.87 3.42
C ARG A 196 -8.30 14.47 4.76
N GLN A 197 -8.38 15.80 4.85
CA GLN A 197 -8.77 16.48 6.08
C GLN A 197 -10.29 16.55 6.28
N ASP A 198 -11.09 16.26 5.24
CA ASP A 198 -12.54 16.36 5.29
C ASP A 198 -13.21 15.08 5.81
N ILE A 199 -12.92 14.75 7.08
CA ILE A 199 -13.52 13.59 7.76
C ILE A 199 -15.05 13.72 7.82
N ALA A 200 -15.57 14.95 8.04
CA ALA A 200 -17.00 15.20 8.08
C ALA A 200 -17.66 14.96 6.71
N GLY A 201 -16.98 15.36 5.62
CA GLY A 201 -17.40 15.08 4.26
C GLY A 201 -17.40 13.59 3.94
N MET A 202 -16.37 12.83 4.35
CA MET A 202 -16.32 11.37 4.23
C MET A 202 -17.51 10.72 4.97
N ALA A 203 -17.80 11.13 6.22
CA ALA A 203 -18.93 10.63 6.98
C ALA A 203 -20.28 10.98 6.35
N ALA A 204 -20.41 12.15 5.72
CA ALA A 204 -21.62 12.52 4.97
C ALA A 204 -21.80 11.65 3.73
N ILE A 205 -20.74 11.44 2.96
CA ILE A 205 -20.75 10.58 1.79
C ILE A 205 -21.12 9.15 2.17
N ARG A 206 -20.51 8.57 3.21
CA ARG A 206 -20.78 7.20 3.64
C ARG A 206 -22.27 6.93 3.89
N ARG A 207 -22.97 7.87 4.48
CA ARG A 207 -24.42 7.75 4.75
C ARG A 207 -25.29 7.66 3.49
N GLU A 208 -24.79 8.18 2.36
CA GLU A 208 -25.49 8.19 1.08
C GLU A 208 -25.13 7.01 0.17
N LEU A 209 -24.10 6.21 0.53
CA LEU A 209 -23.53 5.19 -0.35
C LEU A 209 -24.32 3.89 -0.47
N ALA A 210 -25.45 3.72 0.22
CA ALA A 210 -26.39 2.58 0.04
C ALA A 210 -25.71 1.20 -0.12
N GLY A 211 -24.66 0.93 0.67
CA GLY A 211 -23.95 -0.36 0.66
C GLY A 211 -22.71 -0.45 -0.23
N VAL A 212 -22.34 0.61 -0.93
CA VAL A 212 -21.02 0.69 -1.60
C VAL A 212 -19.95 1.04 -0.56
N PRO A 213 -18.90 0.22 -0.35
CA PRO A 213 -17.86 0.52 0.63
C PRO A 213 -17.11 1.81 0.32
N LEU A 214 -16.93 2.67 1.32
CA LEU A 214 -16.12 3.88 1.26
C LEU A 214 -14.76 3.63 1.90
N MET A 215 -13.69 3.88 1.15
CA MET A 215 -12.31 3.67 1.56
C MET A 215 -11.59 4.99 1.81
N ALA A 216 -10.83 5.08 2.90
CA ALA A 216 -9.85 6.15 3.12
C ALA A 216 -8.47 5.67 2.71
N ASP A 217 -7.79 6.42 1.83
CA ASP A 217 -6.38 6.25 1.48
C ASP A 217 -5.54 7.40 2.04
N GLU A 218 -5.54 8.56 1.39
CA GLU A 218 -4.78 9.72 1.84
C GLU A 218 -5.19 10.19 3.24
N GLY A 219 -6.43 9.90 3.65
CA GLY A 219 -6.99 10.27 4.96
C GLY A 219 -6.51 9.41 6.12
N VAL A 220 -5.84 8.27 5.89
CA VAL A 220 -5.37 7.38 6.96
C VAL A 220 -3.87 7.11 6.83
N MET A 221 -3.06 7.84 7.61
CA MET A 221 -1.59 7.71 7.63
C MET A 221 -1.07 7.34 9.01
N THR A 222 -1.75 7.77 10.05
CA THR A 222 -1.32 7.60 11.45
C THR A 222 -2.38 6.86 12.27
N LEU A 223 -1.98 6.37 13.44
CA LEU A 223 -2.91 5.79 14.41
C LEU A 223 -3.98 6.80 14.85
N GLY A 224 -3.63 8.09 14.91
CA GLY A 224 -4.56 9.18 15.23
C GLY A 224 -5.62 9.37 14.14
N ASP A 225 -5.23 9.32 12.86
CA ASP A 225 -6.15 9.41 11.73
C ASP A 225 -7.13 8.23 11.73
N ALA A 226 -6.62 7.01 11.92
CA ALA A 226 -7.44 5.81 12.01
C ALA A 226 -8.50 5.92 13.11
N TYR A 227 -8.11 6.40 14.30
CA TYR A 227 -9.03 6.63 15.42
C TYR A 227 -10.06 7.74 15.09
N ALA A 228 -9.63 8.83 14.46
CA ALA A 228 -10.52 9.94 14.10
C ALA A 228 -11.57 9.52 13.07
N LEU A 229 -11.16 8.78 12.03
CA LEU A 229 -12.08 8.23 11.02
C LEU A 229 -13.06 7.21 11.61
N ALA A 230 -12.55 6.30 12.45
CA ALA A 230 -13.40 5.31 13.14
C ALA A 230 -14.41 5.97 14.05
N LYS A 231 -13.98 6.94 14.90
CA LYS A 231 -14.87 7.70 15.81
C LYS A 231 -15.95 8.48 15.07
N ALA A 232 -15.65 8.99 13.88
CA ALA A 232 -16.60 9.73 13.05
C ALA A 232 -17.51 8.81 12.20
N GLU A 233 -17.30 7.48 12.26
CA GLU A 233 -17.97 6.51 11.37
C GLU A 233 -17.86 6.90 9.89
N ALA A 234 -16.68 7.42 9.51
CA ALA A 234 -16.49 8.11 8.24
C ALA A 234 -16.23 7.18 7.06
N VAL A 235 -15.84 5.91 7.29
CA VAL A 235 -15.44 4.97 6.24
C VAL A 235 -15.76 3.52 6.62
N ASP A 236 -15.72 2.65 5.61
CA ASP A 236 -15.88 1.20 5.75
C ASP A 236 -14.55 0.46 5.63
N VAL A 237 -13.54 1.10 4.99
CA VAL A 237 -12.26 0.48 4.66
C VAL A 237 -11.11 1.46 4.89
N PHE A 238 -9.99 0.97 5.45
CA PHE A 238 -8.71 1.67 5.45
C PHE A 238 -7.79 1.09 4.37
N CYS A 239 -7.31 1.90 3.45
CA CYS A 239 -6.24 1.53 2.51
C CYS A 239 -4.89 1.57 3.24
N VAL A 240 -4.34 0.41 3.53
CA VAL A 240 -3.04 0.25 4.21
C VAL A 240 -1.93 0.28 3.17
N LYS A 241 -1.15 1.36 3.15
CA LYS A 241 0.09 1.44 2.37
C LYS A 241 1.24 1.62 3.36
N LEU A 242 2.09 0.61 3.48
CA LEU A 242 3.09 0.54 4.56
C LEU A 242 4.02 1.75 4.61
N TYR A 243 4.40 2.27 3.43
CA TYR A 243 5.29 3.42 3.33
C TYR A 243 4.70 4.72 3.93
N LYS A 244 3.37 4.92 3.85
CA LYS A 244 2.72 6.11 4.43
C LYS A 244 2.41 5.98 5.91
N MET A 245 2.38 4.74 6.43
CA MET A 245 2.05 4.45 7.83
C MET A 245 3.29 4.27 8.71
N GLY A 246 4.49 4.18 8.13
CA GLY A 246 5.72 3.98 8.88
C GLY A 246 6.11 2.51 9.09
N GLY A 247 5.60 1.60 8.23
CA GLY A 247 6.00 0.20 8.16
C GLY A 247 4.99 -0.78 8.75
N LEU A 248 5.40 -2.04 8.82
CA LEU A 248 4.58 -3.19 9.24
C LEU A 248 4.05 -3.04 10.67
N ARG A 249 4.91 -2.61 11.61
CA ARG A 249 4.51 -2.48 13.02
C ARG A 249 3.45 -1.40 13.22
N ALA A 250 3.60 -0.24 12.59
CA ALA A 250 2.62 0.84 12.66
C ALA A 250 1.30 0.44 12.00
N ALA A 251 1.35 -0.22 10.85
CA ALA A 251 0.18 -0.73 10.15
C ALA A 251 -0.61 -1.76 10.99
N LYS A 252 0.06 -2.63 11.75
CA LYS A 252 -0.63 -3.57 12.67
C LYS A 252 -1.38 -2.85 13.80
N LYS A 253 -0.89 -1.71 14.28
CA LYS A 253 -1.61 -0.88 15.27
C LYS A 253 -2.87 -0.24 14.65
N ILE A 254 -2.77 0.24 13.42
CA ILE A 254 -3.93 0.76 12.65
C ILE A 254 -4.95 -0.36 12.39
N ALA A 255 -4.47 -1.56 12.05
CA ALA A 255 -5.33 -2.73 11.86
C ALA A 255 -6.12 -3.09 13.13
N ALA A 256 -5.53 -2.96 14.32
CA ALA A 256 -6.25 -3.19 15.57
C ALA A 256 -7.37 -2.17 15.81
N VAL A 257 -7.20 -0.91 15.40
CA VAL A 257 -8.27 0.11 15.43
C VAL A 257 -9.37 -0.26 14.44
N ALA A 258 -9.01 -0.67 13.23
CA ALA A 258 -9.97 -1.11 12.21
C ALA A 258 -10.81 -2.30 12.70
N GLU A 259 -10.16 -3.33 13.27
CA GLU A 259 -10.83 -4.50 13.84
C GLU A 259 -11.82 -4.10 14.94
N ALA A 260 -11.41 -3.25 15.87
CA ALA A 260 -12.26 -2.78 16.98
C ALA A 260 -13.46 -1.97 16.50
N ALA A 261 -13.33 -1.25 15.38
CA ALA A 261 -14.37 -0.41 14.79
C ALA A 261 -15.23 -1.12 13.72
N GLY A 262 -14.94 -2.39 13.40
CA GLY A 262 -15.63 -3.09 12.31
C GLY A 262 -15.28 -2.58 10.92
N ILE A 263 -14.13 -1.91 10.75
CA ILE A 263 -13.62 -1.38 9.49
C ILE A 263 -12.72 -2.45 8.85
N GLN A 264 -12.87 -2.67 7.55
CA GLN A 264 -12.01 -3.58 6.81
C GLN A 264 -10.69 -2.90 6.38
N LEU A 265 -9.74 -3.68 5.94
CA LEU A 265 -8.47 -3.22 5.40
C LEU A 265 -8.38 -3.57 3.91
N ASN A 266 -7.89 -2.66 3.10
CA ASN A 266 -7.31 -2.95 1.78
C ASN A 266 -5.79 -2.82 1.91
N VAL A 267 -5.00 -3.61 1.20
CA VAL A 267 -3.54 -3.47 1.20
C VAL A 267 -3.11 -2.89 -0.12
N GLY A 268 -2.91 -1.58 -0.12
CA GLY A 268 -2.42 -0.85 -1.28
C GLY A 268 -0.90 -0.92 -1.44
N GLY A 269 -0.41 -0.43 -2.56
CA GLY A 269 1.01 -0.34 -2.89
C GLY A 269 1.36 0.96 -3.61
N LEU A 270 2.61 1.05 -4.04
CA LEU A 270 3.11 2.10 -4.91
C LEU A 270 3.46 1.55 -6.29
N ALA A 271 3.42 2.41 -7.30
CA ALA A 271 3.95 2.11 -8.63
C ALA A 271 5.48 2.08 -8.60
N VAL A 272 6.05 1.05 -8.00
CA VAL A 272 7.50 0.84 -7.84
C VAL A 272 7.92 -0.55 -8.32
N TYR A 273 9.11 -0.63 -8.90
CA TYR A 273 9.74 -1.90 -9.28
C TYR A 273 10.44 -2.51 -8.05
N SER A 274 9.67 -2.84 -7.00
CA SER A 274 10.25 -3.35 -5.76
C SER A 274 9.52 -4.56 -5.23
N GLN A 275 10.13 -5.73 -5.37
CA GLN A 275 9.63 -6.95 -4.75
C GLN A 275 9.71 -6.92 -3.22
N LEU A 276 10.66 -6.18 -2.64
CA LEU A 276 10.78 -6.03 -1.19
C LEU A 276 9.57 -5.32 -0.60
N GLU A 277 9.09 -4.25 -1.25
CA GLU A 277 7.91 -3.53 -0.80
C GLU A 277 6.64 -4.39 -0.98
N ALA A 278 6.49 -5.01 -2.15
CA ALA A 278 5.36 -5.91 -2.41
C ALA A 278 5.34 -7.10 -1.43
N ALA A 279 6.51 -7.67 -1.11
CA ALA A 279 6.62 -8.75 -0.13
C ALA A 279 6.22 -8.29 1.27
N ALA A 280 6.63 -7.09 1.71
CA ALA A 280 6.18 -6.53 2.98
C ALA A 280 4.65 -6.41 3.03
N GLY A 281 4.02 -5.88 1.95
CA GLY A 281 2.56 -5.85 1.79
C GLY A 281 1.93 -7.24 1.86
N ALA A 282 2.52 -8.23 1.16
CA ALA A 282 2.05 -9.61 1.18
C ALA A 282 2.15 -10.25 2.58
N HIS A 283 3.21 -9.99 3.34
CA HIS A 283 3.33 -10.47 4.72
C HIS A 283 2.29 -9.84 5.64
N PHE A 284 2.02 -8.54 5.48
CA PHE A 284 0.96 -7.87 6.23
C PHE A 284 -0.41 -8.48 5.90
N TYR A 285 -0.74 -8.62 4.61
CA TYR A 285 -1.98 -9.24 4.14
C TYR A 285 -2.13 -10.66 4.69
N ALA A 286 -1.13 -11.50 4.49
CA ALA A 286 -1.12 -12.90 4.90
C ALA A 286 -1.29 -13.10 6.41
N SER A 287 -0.89 -12.13 7.23
CA SER A 287 -1.05 -12.14 8.70
C SER A 287 -2.35 -11.50 9.19
N THR A 288 -3.26 -11.13 8.29
CA THR A 288 -4.55 -10.50 8.61
C THR A 288 -5.68 -11.50 8.34
N PRO A 289 -6.59 -11.77 9.30
CA PRO A 289 -7.73 -12.66 9.08
C PRO A 289 -8.64 -12.16 7.94
N GLU A 290 -9.16 -13.09 7.14
CA GLU A 290 -9.97 -12.81 5.94
C GLU A 290 -11.15 -11.85 6.20
N ARG A 291 -11.86 -12.04 7.33
CA ARG A 291 -13.01 -11.19 7.69
C ARG A 291 -12.67 -9.71 7.90
N HIS A 292 -11.39 -9.38 8.09
CA HIS A 292 -10.92 -8.01 8.35
C HIS A 292 -10.27 -7.36 7.15
N ILE A 293 -10.28 -8.01 5.98
CA ILE A 293 -9.60 -7.49 4.80
C ILE A 293 -10.52 -7.55 3.59
N MET A 294 -10.48 -6.52 2.76
CA MET A 294 -11.08 -6.57 1.44
C MET A 294 -10.34 -7.59 0.56
N PRO A 295 -11.06 -8.34 -0.29
CA PRO A 295 -10.49 -9.46 -1.02
C PRO A 295 -9.62 -9.02 -2.23
N ALA A 296 -8.73 -8.06 -2.05
CA ALA A 296 -7.73 -7.68 -3.05
C ALA A 296 -6.59 -6.85 -2.47
N ALA A 297 -5.42 -6.90 -3.11
CA ALA A 297 -4.23 -6.13 -2.74
C ALA A 297 -3.61 -5.46 -3.97
N GLU A 298 -3.27 -4.17 -3.87
CA GLU A 298 -2.80 -3.33 -4.98
C GLU A 298 -1.27 -3.25 -5.09
N PHE A 299 -0.47 -4.15 -4.56
CA PHE A 299 0.99 -4.10 -4.68
C PHE A 299 1.55 -4.78 -5.95
N ILE A 300 0.76 -4.88 -7.00
CA ILE A 300 1.09 -5.56 -8.27
C ILE A 300 2.32 -5.00 -8.97
N PHE A 301 2.60 -3.72 -8.83
CA PHE A 301 3.71 -3.07 -9.52
C PHE A 301 5.07 -3.66 -9.11
N GLY A 302 5.21 -4.08 -7.85
CA GLY A 302 6.38 -4.81 -7.38
C GLY A 302 6.45 -6.26 -7.85
N LEU A 303 5.38 -6.78 -8.47
CA LEU A 303 5.32 -8.16 -8.99
C LEU A 303 5.66 -8.24 -10.50
N GLY A 304 6.26 -7.21 -11.06
CA GLY A 304 6.80 -7.23 -12.41
C GLY A 304 5.85 -6.83 -13.53
N VAL A 305 4.64 -6.32 -13.23
CA VAL A 305 3.68 -5.87 -14.26
C VAL A 305 4.18 -4.69 -15.10
N LEU A 306 5.12 -3.90 -14.58
CA LEU A 306 5.80 -2.80 -15.29
C LEU A 306 7.21 -3.21 -15.80
N GLY A 307 7.68 -4.40 -15.44
CA GLY A 307 9.02 -4.91 -15.73
C GLY A 307 9.67 -5.54 -14.50
N PRO A 308 10.79 -6.25 -14.66
CA PRO A 308 11.47 -6.94 -13.56
C PRO A 308 12.06 -5.95 -12.56
N ASP A 309 12.09 -6.35 -11.28
CA ASP A 309 12.84 -5.62 -10.25
C ASP A 309 14.35 -5.70 -10.57
N PRO A 310 15.02 -4.56 -10.78
CA PRO A 310 16.44 -4.56 -11.16
C PRO A 310 17.37 -5.05 -10.05
N LEU A 311 16.89 -5.12 -8.80
CA LEU A 311 17.69 -5.53 -7.63
C LEU A 311 17.44 -6.98 -7.21
N VAL A 312 16.51 -7.67 -7.87
CA VAL A 312 16.14 -9.04 -7.53
C VAL A 312 16.33 -9.94 -8.75
N GLY A 313 16.96 -11.07 -8.54
CA GLY A 313 17.11 -12.09 -9.58
C GLY A 313 15.79 -12.86 -9.81
N ASN A 314 15.90 -14.10 -10.28
CA ASN A 314 14.74 -14.96 -10.42
C ASN A 314 14.04 -15.16 -9.09
N SER A 315 12.72 -14.89 -9.05
CA SER A 315 11.88 -15.00 -7.87
C SER A 315 10.65 -15.86 -8.18
N ASP A 316 10.21 -16.63 -7.19
CA ASP A 316 8.96 -17.39 -7.20
C ASP A 316 7.77 -16.55 -6.72
N PHE A 317 8.03 -15.32 -6.24
CA PHE A 317 7.02 -14.34 -5.85
C PHE A 317 6.45 -13.63 -7.07
N VAL A 318 5.55 -14.31 -7.77
CA VAL A 318 4.97 -13.91 -9.06
C VAL A 318 3.45 -14.08 -9.07
N ILE A 319 2.78 -13.34 -9.96
CA ILE A 319 1.33 -13.43 -10.14
C ILE A 319 0.97 -14.76 -10.81
N ARG A 320 -0.04 -15.44 -10.26
CA ARG A 320 -0.63 -16.68 -10.80
C ARG A 320 -2.14 -16.58 -10.70
N ASP A 321 -2.81 -16.52 -11.83
CA ASP A 321 -4.27 -16.46 -11.92
C ASP A 321 -4.88 -15.42 -10.94
N GLY A 322 -4.47 -14.17 -11.10
CA GLY A 322 -4.94 -13.04 -10.30
C GLY A 322 -4.53 -13.03 -8.82
N HIS A 323 -3.63 -13.90 -8.40
CA HIS A 323 -3.21 -14.06 -7.01
C HIS A 323 -1.71 -14.13 -6.87
N VAL A 324 -1.26 -13.95 -5.64
CA VAL A 324 0.13 -14.22 -5.24
C VAL A 324 0.14 -15.00 -3.92
N THR A 325 1.18 -15.83 -3.73
CA THR A 325 1.44 -16.51 -2.45
C THR A 325 2.49 -15.70 -1.69
N PRO A 326 2.30 -15.42 -0.38
CA PRO A 326 3.29 -14.69 0.39
C PRO A 326 4.62 -15.47 0.44
N PRO A 327 5.78 -14.78 0.36
CA PRO A 327 7.06 -15.46 0.43
C PRO A 327 7.22 -16.26 1.73
N SER A 328 7.72 -17.49 1.63
CA SER A 328 7.88 -18.39 2.79
C SER A 328 9.31 -18.50 3.31
N ARG A 329 10.28 -17.91 2.62
CA ARG A 329 11.68 -17.85 3.09
C ARG A 329 11.82 -16.89 4.27
N PRO A 330 12.90 -17.02 5.09
CA PRO A 330 13.14 -16.14 6.21
C PRO A 330 13.17 -14.64 5.83
N GLY A 331 12.69 -13.79 6.72
CA GLY A 331 12.56 -12.35 6.52
C GLY A 331 11.43 -12.02 5.56
N LEU A 332 11.65 -11.04 4.67
CA LEU A 332 10.72 -10.72 3.58
C LEU A 332 10.74 -11.79 2.47
N GLY A 333 11.68 -12.72 2.53
CA GLY A 333 11.76 -13.86 1.63
C GLY A 333 12.27 -13.54 0.22
N ILE A 334 12.73 -12.32 -0.02
CA ILE A 334 13.26 -11.84 -1.29
C ILE A 334 14.79 -11.86 -1.29
N ALA A 335 15.38 -12.45 -2.32
CA ALA A 335 16.83 -12.51 -2.51
C ALA A 335 17.30 -11.28 -3.28
N VAL A 336 18.00 -10.39 -2.61
CA VAL A 336 18.60 -9.20 -3.21
C VAL A 336 19.93 -9.57 -3.89
N ASP A 337 20.10 -9.18 -5.16
CA ASP A 337 21.38 -9.28 -5.88
C ASP A 337 22.27 -8.08 -5.51
N GLU A 338 23.21 -8.30 -4.61
CA GLU A 338 24.14 -7.25 -4.17
C GLU A 338 25.02 -6.68 -5.31
N ARG A 339 25.33 -7.47 -6.34
CA ARG A 339 26.03 -6.96 -7.51
C ARG A 339 25.15 -6.01 -8.33
N ALA A 340 23.85 -6.28 -8.39
CA ALA A 340 22.90 -5.36 -9.00
C ALA A 340 22.76 -4.08 -8.15
N VAL A 341 22.71 -4.19 -6.82
CA VAL A 341 22.73 -3.02 -5.93
C VAL A 341 23.94 -2.15 -6.21
N GLU A 342 25.15 -2.74 -6.29
CA GLU A 342 26.37 -1.98 -6.62
C GLU A 342 26.26 -1.27 -7.98
N ARG A 343 25.79 -1.95 -9.02
CA ARG A 343 25.64 -1.38 -10.36
C ARG A 343 24.64 -0.21 -10.43
N HIS A 344 23.59 -0.25 -9.60
CA HIS A 344 22.52 0.76 -9.59
C HIS A 344 22.67 1.83 -8.51
N THR A 345 23.72 1.74 -7.67
CA THR A 345 23.96 2.71 -6.59
C THR A 345 24.51 4.02 -7.16
N LEU A 346 23.74 5.09 -7.02
CA LEU A 346 24.16 6.46 -7.36
C LEU A 346 24.81 7.17 -6.17
N ARG A 347 24.38 6.87 -4.96
CA ARG A 347 24.88 7.45 -3.71
C ARG A 347 24.75 6.43 -2.59
N ARG A 348 25.72 6.40 -1.69
CA ARG A 348 25.71 5.54 -0.51
C ARG A 348 26.05 6.38 0.72
N GLU A 349 25.24 6.20 1.77
CA GLU A 349 25.50 6.72 3.11
C GLU A 349 25.65 5.55 4.07
N ILE A 350 26.56 5.68 5.05
CA ILE A 350 26.82 4.65 6.06
C ILE A 350 26.75 5.30 7.43
N VAL A 351 25.89 4.78 8.29
CA VAL A 351 25.79 5.16 9.70
C VAL A 351 26.50 4.10 10.54
N LYS A 352 27.46 4.55 11.37
CA LYS A 352 28.29 3.70 12.25
C LYS A 352 28.17 4.12 13.70
#